data_fdd61113056e67a11ead9a06b8dd887f
#
_entry.id   fdd61113056e67a11ead9a06b8dd887f
#
_cell.length_a   1.000
_cell.length_b   1.000
_cell.length_c   1.000
_cell.angle_alpha   90.00
_cell.angle_beta   90.00
_cell.angle_gamma   90.00
#
_symmetry.space_group_name_H-M   'P 1'
#
loop_
_entity.id
_entity.type
_entity.pdbx_description
1 polymer ?
#
loop_
_entity_poly.entity_id
_entity_poly.type
_entity_poly.pdbx_seq_one_letter_code
_entity_poly.pdbx_strand_id
1 'polypeptide(L)'
;MKKILTLLAVTIMIILPACQAPVQVDVTEAVESITTAIPTVIPETEAVDPVTTTVPTAVPETEAPVTSEQVTIDYAKNFTLEYKDGYKLLTVLTPWSGANESFSYALVPQGGETPADLAAAVVIHTPISEFVSLSSTYLPFLEQIDELPSIVAVDTGDYIFNPDVRLWIEGGMISEIGSGPGIDVEKLIEMAPDVIMTSASGSPDWDSHPVLEQAGLPVIINSDYLEQDPLGRAEWGKFIAAFYDKEAEADQIFDAMVVRYEEVKASAAGQTEKPSVFVNTAYEGTWYLPGGDSYAAILLRDAGADYLWSDLEGTGAMPIDFEAVVERAKDADFWLNVGFALDLASLAAMDPRYADFKAYQEGQVFNNNARVTEMGGTDYFESGTANPDIILKDLIAIFYPDLLGEHVFFYYHQLQ
;
A
#
# COMPACT_ATOMS: atom_id res chain seq x y z
N MET A 1 -51.80 2.28 -45.83
CA MET A 1 -51.94 3.56 -45.10
C MET A 1 -50.56 3.86 -44.51
N LYS A 2 -49.85 4.81 -45.13
CA LYS A 2 -48.49 5.20 -44.79
C LYS A 2 -48.53 6.13 -43.57
N LYS A 3 -47.81 5.83 -42.49
CA LYS A 3 -47.53 6.78 -41.41
C LYS A 3 -46.13 7.34 -41.60
N ILE A 4 -46.07 8.63 -41.82
CA ILE A 4 -44.89 9.46 -41.98
C ILE A 4 -44.34 9.72 -40.57
N LEU A 5 -43.05 9.37 -40.36
CA LEU A 5 -42.29 9.66 -39.12
C LEU A 5 -41.50 10.93 -39.38
N THR A 6 -41.87 12.02 -38.72
CA THR A 6 -41.18 13.31 -38.79
C THR A 6 -39.99 13.31 -37.84
N LEU A 7 -38.79 13.43 -38.41
CA LEU A 7 -37.52 13.54 -37.68
C LEU A 7 -37.32 15.02 -37.31
N LEU A 8 -37.30 15.33 -36.01
CA LEU A 8 -37.00 16.66 -35.49
C LEU A 8 -35.48 16.71 -35.19
N ALA A 9 -34.73 17.40 -36.04
CA ALA A 9 -33.32 17.70 -35.81
C ALA A 9 -33.20 18.89 -34.87
N VAL A 10 -32.67 18.66 -33.66
CA VAL A 10 -32.28 19.72 -32.72
C VAL A 10 -30.81 20.05 -32.98
N THR A 11 -30.58 21.23 -33.56
CA THR A 11 -29.23 21.79 -33.75
C THR A 11 -28.78 22.44 -32.45
N ILE A 12 -27.83 21.82 -31.77
CA ILE A 12 -27.17 22.44 -30.62
C ILE A 12 -26.01 23.28 -31.13
N MET A 13 -26.16 24.60 -30.97
CA MET A 13 -25.15 25.61 -31.29
C MET A 13 -24.14 25.69 -30.13
N ILE A 14 -22.94 25.11 -30.31
CA ILE A 14 -21.84 25.22 -29.37
C ILE A 14 -21.22 26.60 -29.53
N ILE A 15 -21.37 27.46 -28.51
CA ILE A 15 -20.67 28.74 -28.39
C ILE A 15 -19.31 28.44 -27.71
N LEU A 16 -18.23 28.53 -28.46
CA LEU A 16 -16.86 28.52 -27.97
C LEU A 16 -16.53 29.89 -27.36
N PRO A 17 -16.01 29.97 -26.14
CA PRO A 17 -15.37 31.20 -25.67
C PRO A 17 -13.97 31.32 -26.25
N ALA A 18 -13.66 32.53 -26.70
CA ALA A 18 -12.42 32.90 -27.35
C ALA A 18 -11.19 32.75 -26.41
N CYS A 19 -10.11 32.23 -26.98
CA CYS A 19 -8.78 32.23 -26.43
C CYS A 19 -8.34 33.64 -26.01
N GLN A 20 -8.02 33.82 -24.73
CA GLN A 20 -7.14 34.91 -24.29
C GLN A 20 -5.72 34.35 -24.20
N ALA A 21 -4.78 35.05 -24.85
CA ALA A 21 -3.36 34.73 -24.85
C ALA A 21 -2.73 34.89 -23.46
N PRO A 22 -1.70 34.09 -23.12
CA PRO A 22 -1.00 34.23 -21.85
C PRO A 22 -0.21 35.53 -21.81
N VAL A 23 -0.33 36.26 -20.70
CA VAL A 23 0.49 37.43 -20.37
C VAL A 23 1.89 36.90 -20.00
N GLN A 24 2.90 37.26 -20.82
CA GLN A 24 4.29 37.10 -20.45
C GLN A 24 4.64 38.08 -19.33
N VAL A 25 5.03 37.54 -18.18
CA VAL A 25 5.67 38.30 -17.12
C VAL A 25 7.18 38.18 -17.33
N ASP A 26 7.79 39.33 -17.64
CA ASP A 26 9.24 39.47 -17.80
C ASP A 26 9.90 39.46 -16.42
N VAL A 27 10.67 38.37 -16.11
CA VAL A 27 11.39 38.22 -14.85
C VAL A 27 12.88 38.52 -15.10
N THR A 28 13.15 39.78 -15.36
CA THR A 28 14.55 40.30 -15.41
C THR A 28 14.61 41.57 -14.57
N GLU A 29 14.67 41.42 -13.24
CA GLU A 29 15.25 42.41 -12.30
C GLU A 29 15.01 41.92 -10.88
N ALA A 30 15.97 41.22 -10.27
CA ALA A 30 16.33 41.26 -8.84
C ALA A 30 17.34 40.12 -8.52
N VAL A 31 18.54 40.20 -9.05
CA VAL A 31 19.70 39.55 -8.45
C VAL A 31 20.80 40.59 -8.26
N GLU A 32 20.72 41.32 -7.20
CA GLU A 32 21.90 42.01 -6.65
C GLU A 32 21.85 41.90 -5.10
N SER A 33 23.01 41.42 -4.59
CA SER A 33 23.53 41.63 -3.24
C SER A 33 22.97 40.87 -2.07
N ILE A 34 23.55 39.69 -1.76
CA ILE A 34 24.00 39.42 -0.38
C ILE A 34 25.29 38.57 -0.48
N THR A 35 26.43 39.25 -0.54
CA THR A 35 27.73 38.68 -0.23
C THR A 35 28.03 38.99 1.22
N THR A 36 27.88 38.06 2.13
CA THR A 36 28.37 38.16 3.50
C THR A 36 29.38 37.04 3.75
N ALA A 37 30.59 37.48 4.07
CA ALA A 37 31.81 36.70 4.24
C ALA A 37 31.70 35.68 5.38
N ILE A 38 32.08 34.43 5.07
CA ILE A 38 32.40 33.37 6.04
C ILE A 38 33.89 33.45 6.34
N PRO A 39 34.37 33.58 7.57
CA PRO A 39 35.79 33.50 7.86
C PRO A 39 36.25 32.04 7.89
N THR A 40 37.11 31.70 6.97
CA THR A 40 37.83 30.42 6.91
C THR A 40 38.95 30.43 7.96
N VAL A 41 38.79 29.67 9.03
CA VAL A 41 39.89 29.32 9.94
C VAL A 41 40.28 27.88 9.64
N ILE A 42 41.41 27.69 8.98
CA ILE A 42 42.05 26.39 8.82
C ILE A 42 43.05 26.21 9.96
N PRO A 43 42.92 25.19 10.83
CA PRO A 43 44.02 24.86 11.76
C PRO A 43 45.11 24.10 10.99
N GLU A 44 46.36 24.55 11.20
CA GLU A 44 47.58 23.91 10.73
C GLU A 44 47.69 22.48 11.28
N THR A 45 47.87 21.52 10.39
CA THR A 45 48.10 20.10 10.73
C THR A 45 49.57 19.91 10.94
N GLU A 46 50.00 19.56 12.18
CA GLU A 46 51.34 19.05 12.47
C GLU A 46 51.58 17.73 11.76
N ALA A 47 52.76 17.59 11.15
CA ALA A 47 53.20 16.40 10.43
C ALA A 47 53.49 15.26 11.49
N VAL A 48 52.80 14.17 11.32
CA VAL A 48 53.06 12.93 12.05
C VAL A 48 53.85 11.97 11.17
N ASP A 49 54.98 11.47 11.65
CA ASP A 49 55.87 10.52 10.98
C ASP A 49 55.13 9.19 10.63
N PRO A 50 55.50 8.52 9.51
CA PRO A 50 54.82 7.31 9.08
C PRO A 50 55.19 6.12 10.00
N VAL A 51 54.20 5.65 10.74
CA VAL A 51 54.30 4.35 11.46
C VAL A 51 54.10 3.23 10.44
N THR A 52 55.16 2.47 10.21
CA THR A 52 55.12 1.25 9.39
C THR A 52 54.39 0.15 10.14
N THR A 53 53.11 -0.01 9.90
CA THR A 53 52.33 -1.15 10.45
C THR A 53 52.37 -2.27 9.41
N THR A 54 53.06 -3.37 9.74
CA THR A 54 52.96 -4.63 9.00
C THR A 54 51.58 -5.22 9.16
N VAL A 55 50.80 -5.26 8.09
CA VAL A 55 49.49 -5.95 8.04
C VAL A 55 49.76 -7.44 7.99
N PRO A 56 49.24 -8.25 8.94
CA PRO A 56 49.24 -9.69 8.79
C PRO A 56 48.27 -10.07 7.65
N THR A 57 48.77 -10.84 6.68
CA THR A 57 47.94 -11.47 5.64
C THR A 57 46.96 -12.41 6.32
N ALA A 58 45.71 -11.98 6.42
CA ALA A 58 44.63 -12.86 6.86
C ALA A 58 44.38 -13.90 5.75
N VAL A 59 44.48 -15.16 6.14
CA VAL A 59 43.98 -16.30 5.35
C VAL A 59 42.48 -16.09 5.18
N PRO A 60 41.89 -16.29 3.98
CA PRO A 60 40.46 -16.22 3.83
C PRO A 60 39.82 -17.29 4.72
N GLU A 61 39.12 -16.84 5.76
CA GLU A 61 38.22 -17.66 6.53
C GLU A 61 37.13 -18.12 5.57
N THR A 62 37.07 -19.42 5.31
CA THR A 62 35.97 -20.03 4.58
C THR A 62 34.73 -19.78 5.43
N GLU A 63 33.92 -18.84 5.05
CA GLU A 63 32.61 -18.65 5.64
C GLU A 63 31.89 -19.99 5.59
N ALA A 64 31.54 -20.50 6.78
CA ALA A 64 30.66 -21.65 6.88
C ALA A 64 29.35 -21.29 6.16
N PRO A 65 28.68 -22.23 5.47
CA PRO A 65 27.41 -21.94 4.84
C PRO A 65 26.49 -21.37 5.91
N VAL A 66 26.04 -20.12 5.73
CA VAL A 66 24.99 -19.52 6.52
C VAL A 66 23.78 -20.41 6.26
N THR A 67 23.43 -21.26 7.22
CA THR A 67 22.14 -21.95 7.19
C THR A 67 21.12 -20.83 7.31
N SER A 68 20.50 -20.48 6.20
CA SER A 68 19.38 -19.53 6.21
C SER A 68 18.36 -20.07 7.20
N GLU A 69 18.11 -19.30 8.24
CA GLU A 69 17.12 -19.65 9.26
C GLU A 69 15.77 -19.70 8.53
N GLN A 70 15.11 -20.88 8.54
CA GLN A 70 13.84 -21.05 7.85
C GLN A 70 12.78 -20.31 8.65
N VAL A 71 12.08 -19.39 7.97
CA VAL A 71 10.98 -18.62 8.58
C VAL A 71 9.66 -19.39 8.48
N THR A 72 8.74 -19.11 9.39
CA THR A 72 7.36 -19.64 9.39
C THR A 72 6.38 -18.56 8.94
N ILE A 73 5.22 -19.00 8.44
CA ILE A 73 4.09 -18.15 8.10
C ILE A 73 2.97 -18.47 9.09
N ASP A 74 2.71 -17.55 10.02
CA ASP A 74 1.88 -17.81 11.19
C ASP A 74 0.47 -17.19 11.07
N TYR A 75 0.36 -16.00 10.49
CA TYR A 75 -0.87 -15.22 10.39
C TYR A 75 -1.49 -15.25 9.01
N ALA A 76 -0.69 -15.07 7.95
CA ALA A 76 -1.15 -15.13 6.57
C ALA A 76 -1.71 -16.52 6.24
N LYS A 77 -2.82 -16.53 5.50
CA LYS A 77 -3.52 -17.78 5.13
C LYS A 77 -3.51 -18.02 3.63
N ASN A 78 -3.07 -17.04 2.85
CA ASN A 78 -3.21 -17.08 1.40
C ASN A 78 -1.91 -17.34 0.66
N PHE A 79 -0.80 -17.51 1.36
CA PHE A 79 0.43 -18.00 0.75
C PHE A 79 1.16 -19.01 1.65
N THR A 80 2.06 -19.79 1.04
CA THR A 80 3.00 -20.68 1.74
C THR A 80 4.41 -20.46 1.21
N LEU A 81 5.40 -20.63 2.11
CA LEU A 81 6.82 -20.64 1.79
C LEU A 81 7.42 -21.98 2.26
N GLU A 82 7.87 -22.79 1.32
CA GLU A 82 8.46 -24.10 1.59
C GLU A 82 9.93 -24.11 1.18
N TYR A 83 10.80 -24.57 2.07
CA TYR A 83 12.23 -24.74 1.79
C TYR A 83 12.47 -26.15 1.24
N LYS A 84 12.98 -26.24 0.02
CA LYS A 84 13.29 -27.47 -0.70
C LYS A 84 14.80 -27.63 -0.83
N ASP A 85 15.24 -28.80 -1.33
CA ASP A 85 16.66 -29.01 -1.63
C ASP A 85 17.08 -28.17 -2.85
N GLY A 86 17.83 -27.12 -2.59
CA GLY A 86 18.34 -26.21 -3.62
C GLY A 86 17.42 -25.07 -4.10
N TYR A 87 16.20 -24.93 -3.57
CA TYR A 87 15.29 -23.81 -3.90
C TYR A 87 14.24 -23.57 -2.83
N LYS A 88 13.55 -22.43 -2.89
CA LYS A 88 12.34 -22.15 -2.12
C LYS A 88 11.12 -22.24 -3.03
N LEU A 89 10.01 -22.76 -2.52
CA LEU A 89 8.73 -22.79 -3.24
C LEU A 89 7.74 -21.86 -2.55
N LEU A 90 7.41 -20.76 -3.20
CA LEU A 90 6.31 -19.87 -2.83
C LEU A 90 5.04 -20.30 -3.55
N THR A 91 3.91 -20.37 -2.84
CA THR A 91 2.62 -20.67 -3.46
C THR A 91 1.56 -19.68 -2.95
N VAL A 92 0.91 -18.97 -3.87
CA VAL A 92 -0.29 -18.18 -3.63
C VAL A 92 -1.49 -19.11 -3.80
N LEU A 93 -2.25 -19.31 -2.71
CA LEU A 93 -3.31 -20.31 -2.64
C LEU A 93 -4.59 -19.87 -3.33
N THR A 94 -4.94 -18.58 -3.17
CA THR A 94 -6.13 -17.96 -3.77
C THR A 94 -5.71 -16.64 -4.40
N PRO A 95 -5.42 -16.58 -5.69
CA PRO A 95 -4.88 -15.38 -6.34
C PRO A 95 -5.90 -14.24 -6.44
N TRP A 96 -7.21 -14.54 -6.47
CA TRP A 96 -8.33 -13.59 -6.38
C TRP A 96 -9.56 -14.24 -5.76
N SER A 97 -10.52 -13.44 -5.35
CA SER A 97 -11.75 -13.94 -4.72
C SER A 97 -12.51 -14.91 -5.65
N GLY A 98 -12.75 -16.12 -5.16
CA GLY A 98 -13.44 -17.17 -5.91
C GLY A 98 -12.56 -17.95 -6.91
N ALA A 99 -11.25 -17.74 -6.94
CA ALA A 99 -10.33 -18.53 -7.74
C ALA A 99 -10.34 -20.00 -7.32
N ASN A 100 -10.22 -20.90 -8.31
CA ASN A 100 -10.07 -22.35 -8.10
C ASN A 100 -8.67 -22.84 -8.51
N GLU A 101 -7.72 -21.94 -8.63
CA GLU A 101 -6.34 -22.19 -9.03
C GLU A 101 -5.38 -21.53 -8.04
N SER A 102 -4.13 -21.96 -8.07
CA SER A 102 -3.04 -21.41 -7.28
C SER A 102 -1.85 -21.11 -8.18
N PHE A 103 -1.01 -20.16 -7.78
CA PHE A 103 0.23 -19.82 -8.48
C PHE A 103 1.43 -20.23 -7.65
N SER A 104 2.39 -20.90 -8.28
CA SER A 104 3.61 -21.34 -7.60
C SER A 104 4.85 -20.75 -8.28
N TYR A 105 5.79 -20.34 -7.46
CA TYR A 105 7.04 -19.68 -7.85
C TYR A 105 8.21 -20.43 -7.22
N ALA A 106 9.11 -20.95 -8.06
CA ALA A 106 10.33 -21.59 -7.60
C ALA A 106 11.47 -20.58 -7.55
N LEU A 107 11.89 -20.23 -6.36
CA LEU A 107 12.98 -19.30 -6.11
C LEU A 107 14.28 -20.09 -6.05
N VAL A 108 15.07 -20.01 -7.11
CA VAL A 108 16.32 -20.76 -7.28
C VAL A 108 17.50 -19.81 -7.09
N PRO A 109 18.46 -20.10 -6.20
CA PRO A 109 19.63 -19.24 -6.03
C PRO A 109 20.36 -19.03 -7.35
N GLN A 110 20.97 -17.84 -7.54
CA GLN A 110 21.78 -17.51 -8.73
C GLN A 110 22.84 -18.57 -8.97
N GLY A 111 22.86 -19.13 -10.19
CA GLY A 111 23.76 -20.21 -10.56
C GLY A 111 23.37 -21.60 -10.06
N GLY A 112 22.24 -21.74 -9.36
CA GLY A 112 21.68 -23.02 -8.96
C GLY A 112 21.08 -23.78 -10.14
N GLU A 113 20.96 -25.12 -10.01
CA GLU A 113 20.31 -25.94 -11.01
C GLU A 113 18.77 -25.85 -10.83
N THR A 114 18.05 -25.58 -11.92
CA THR A 114 16.58 -25.60 -11.91
C THR A 114 16.09 -27.05 -11.79
N PRO A 115 15.31 -27.38 -10.74
CA PRO A 115 14.77 -28.74 -10.58
C PRO A 115 13.89 -29.15 -11.75
N ALA A 116 14.04 -30.39 -12.19
CA ALA A 116 13.37 -30.89 -13.41
C ALA A 116 11.86 -31.13 -13.24
N ASP A 117 11.35 -31.14 -12.02
CA ASP A 117 9.96 -31.43 -11.65
C ASP A 117 9.07 -30.21 -11.41
N LEU A 118 9.58 -28.99 -11.74
CA LEU A 118 8.86 -27.73 -11.56
C LEU A 118 7.90 -27.38 -12.71
N ALA A 119 7.29 -28.34 -13.36
CA ALA A 119 6.53 -28.19 -14.62
C ALA A 119 5.35 -27.20 -14.58
N ALA A 120 4.97 -26.69 -13.42
CA ALA A 120 3.88 -25.71 -13.25
C ALA A 120 4.30 -24.45 -12.50
N ALA A 121 5.55 -24.30 -12.07
CA ALA A 121 6.02 -23.11 -11.33
C ALA A 121 6.78 -22.17 -12.26
N VAL A 122 6.58 -20.86 -12.06
CA VAL A 122 7.45 -19.84 -12.64
C VAL A 122 8.78 -19.88 -11.89
N VAL A 123 9.89 -19.97 -12.62
CA VAL A 123 11.23 -20.01 -12.01
C VAL A 123 11.80 -18.61 -11.95
N ILE A 124 12.20 -18.19 -10.74
CA ILE A 124 12.83 -16.89 -10.47
C ILE A 124 14.21 -17.16 -9.86
N HIS A 125 15.23 -16.50 -10.39
CA HIS A 125 16.57 -16.59 -9.81
C HIS A 125 16.77 -15.51 -8.73
N THR A 126 17.16 -15.93 -7.51
CA THR A 126 17.33 -15.06 -6.35
C THR A 126 18.78 -14.90 -5.92
N PRO A 127 19.18 -13.77 -5.29
CA PRO A 127 18.36 -12.57 -5.11
C PRO A 127 18.09 -11.85 -6.44
N ILE A 128 16.92 -11.20 -6.53
CA ILE A 128 16.58 -10.33 -7.68
C ILE A 128 17.21 -8.95 -7.53
N SER A 129 17.25 -8.20 -8.62
CA SER A 129 17.83 -6.84 -8.70
C SER A 129 16.92 -5.83 -9.39
N GLU A 130 16.00 -6.27 -10.25
CA GLU A 130 15.10 -5.43 -11.03
C GLU A 130 13.64 -5.84 -10.77
N PHE A 131 12.96 -4.99 -10.00
CA PHE A 131 11.58 -5.19 -9.55
C PHE A 131 10.64 -4.21 -10.22
N VAL A 132 9.51 -4.68 -10.74
CA VAL A 132 8.40 -3.86 -11.21
C VAL A 132 7.25 -3.96 -10.23
N SER A 133 6.83 -2.83 -9.67
CA SER A 133 5.73 -2.75 -8.70
C SER A 133 4.46 -2.21 -9.35
N LEU A 134 3.43 -3.03 -9.49
CA LEU A 134 2.11 -2.60 -9.98
C LEU A 134 1.13 -2.29 -8.84
N SER A 135 1.66 -1.96 -7.66
CA SER A 135 0.89 -1.44 -6.52
C SER A 135 1.81 -0.69 -5.57
N SER A 136 1.35 0.44 -5.03
CA SER A 136 2.05 1.18 -3.98
C SER A 136 2.11 0.40 -2.65
N THR A 137 1.22 -0.60 -2.45
CA THR A 137 1.17 -1.41 -1.23
C THR A 137 2.39 -2.32 -1.02
N TYR A 138 3.21 -2.55 -2.06
CA TYR A 138 4.43 -3.37 -1.96
C TYR A 138 5.65 -2.58 -1.51
N LEU A 139 5.62 -1.27 -1.73
CA LEU A 139 6.74 -0.35 -1.45
C LEU A 139 7.21 -0.37 0.02
N PRO A 140 6.33 -0.36 1.04
CA PRO A 140 6.77 -0.35 2.43
C PRO A 140 7.51 -1.64 2.83
N PHE A 141 7.19 -2.77 2.22
CA PHE A 141 7.92 -4.02 2.46
C PHE A 141 9.32 -4.01 1.84
N LEU A 142 9.46 -3.40 0.64
CA LEU A 142 10.77 -3.18 0.02
C LEU A 142 11.60 -2.17 0.84
N GLU A 143 10.98 -1.12 1.38
CA GLU A 143 11.62 -0.14 2.25
C GLU A 143 12.15 -0.79 3.54
N GLN A 144 11.37 -1.67 4.17
CA GLN A 144 11.74 -2.34 5.40
C GLN A 144 12.99 -3.23 5.28
N ILE A 145 13.27 -3.73 4.09
CA ILE A 145 14.43 -4.59 3.80
C ILE A 145 15.51 -3.88 2.96
N ASP A 146 15.46 -2.54 2.86
CA ASP A 146 16.40 -1.71 2.10
C ASP A 146 16.49 -2.05 0.59
N GLU A 147 15.37 -2.50 -0.03
CA GLU A 147 15.32 -2.90 -1.46
C GLU A 147 14.47 -1.97 -2.35
N LEU A 148 14.05 -0.78 -1.88
CA LEU A 148 13.43 0.24 -2.75
C LEU A 148 14.26 0.56 -4.00
N PRO A 149 15.62 0.60 -3.95
CA PRO A 149 16.43 0.90 -5.13
C PRO A 149 16.34 -0.16 -6.25
N SER A 150 15.79 -1.34 -5.99
CA SER A 150 15.56 -2.37 -7.02
C SER A 150 14.39 -2.05 -7.95
N ILE A 151 13.53 -1.07 -7.60
CA ILE A 151 12.36 -0.70 -8.39
C ILE A 151 12.81 -0.01 -9.70
N VAL A 152 12.47 -0.62 -10.83
CA VAL A 152 12.76 -0.08 -12.16
C VAL A 152 11.52 0.50 -12.87
N ALA A 153 10.32 0.03 -12.49
CA ALA A 153 9.07 0.59 -12.99
C ALA A 153 7.92 0.42 -12.00
N VAL A 154 6.92 1.29 -12.14
CA VAL A 154 5.64 1.26 -11.43
C VAL A 154 4.48 1.40 -12.42
N ASP A 155 3.26 1.10 -11.98
CA ASP A 155 2.05 1.38 -12.77
C ASP A 155 1.86 2.88 -12.99
N THR A 156 1.79 3.65 -11.92
CA THR A 156 1.69 5.11 -11.91
C THR A 156 2.27 5.69 -10.63
N GLY A 157 2.86 6.89 -10.71
CA GLY A 157 3.32 7.66 -9.55
C GLY A 157 2.20 8.41 -8.82
N ASP A 158 1.02 8.54 -9.43
CA ASP A 158 -0.08 9.37 -8.93
C ASP A 158 -0.52 8.97 -7.50
N TYR A 159 -0.54 7.67 -7.21
CA TYR A 159 -1.00 7.14 -5.92
C TYR A 159 0.14 6.74 -4.98
N ILE A 160 1.38 6.88 -5.38
CA ILE A 160 2.55 6.59 -4.54
C ILE A 160 2.76 7.73 -3.55
N PHE A 161 2.77 7.40 -2.26
CA PHE A 161 3.05 8.37 -1.20
C PHE A 161 4.55 8.49 -0.88
N ASN A 162 5.31 7.39 -0.98
CA ASN A 162 6.75 7.35 -0.66
C ASN A 162 7.53 8.44 -1.41
N PRO A 163 8.19 9.39 -0.69
CA PRO A 163 8.81 10.56 -1.29
C PRO A 163 10.03 10.23 -2.15
N ASP A 164 10.79 9.20 -1.80
CA ASP A 164 11.99 8.80 -2.53
C ASP A 164 11.61 8.17 -3.87
N VAL A 165 10.61 7.28 -3.88
CA VAL A 165 10.11 6.66 -5.11
C VAL A 165 9.52 7.73 -6.05
N ARG A 166 8.75 8.67 -5.52
CA ARG A 166 8.23 9.81 -6.31
C ARG A 166 9.36 10.63 -6.93
N LEU A 167 10.38 10.95 -6.14
CA LEU A 167 11.56 11.69 -6.64
C LEU A 167 12.28 10.91 -7.74
N TRP A 168 12.40 9.60 -7.63
CA TRP A 168 13.03 8.75 -8.64
C TRP A 168 12.19 8.66 -9.93
N ILE A 169 10.85 8.67 -9.83
CA ILE A 169 9.96 8.77 -11.00
C ILE A 169 10.14 10.12 -11.68
N GLU A 170 10.09 11.21 -10.94
CA GLU A 170 10.29 12.58 -11.46
C GLU A 170 11.68 12.74 -12.13
N GLY A 171 12.69 12.08 -11.56
CA GLY A 171 14.05 12.04 -12.10
C GLY A 171 14.24 11.10 -13.30
N GLY A 172 13.23 10.33 -13.69
CA GLY A 172 13.29 9.36 -14.79
C GLY A 172 14.11 8.10 -14.49
N MET A 173 14.40 7.83 -13.21
CA MET A 173 15.07 6.59 -12.79
C MET A 173 14.08 5.42 -12.72
N ILE A 174 12.84 5.68 -12.33
CA ILE A 174 11.74 4.71 -12.34
C ILE A 174 10.78 5.10 -13.46
N SER A 175 10.37 4.12 -14.24
CA SER A 175 9.45 4.31 -15.35
C SER A 175 8.00 4.07 -14.93
N GLU A 176 7.08 4.89 -15.46
CA GLU A 176 5.65 4.58 -15.40
C GLU A 176 5.24 3.78 -16.64
N ILE A 177 4.52 2.69 -16.43
CA ILE A 177 4.18 1.71 -17.48
C ILE A 177 2.68 1.44 -17.63
N GLY A 178 1.85 2.14 -16.83
CA GLY A 178 0.40 1.94 -16.83
C GLY A 178 -0.03 0.64 -16.15
N SER A 179 -1.31 0.32 -16.24
CA SER A 179 -1.92 -0.83 -15.57
C SER A 179 -3.02 -1.48 -16.41
N GLY A 180 -3.53 -2.63 -15.96
CA GLY A 180 -4.57 -3.39 -16.63
C GLY A 180 -4.15 -3.86 -18.04
N PRO A 181 -5.12 -4.09 -18.95
CA PRO A 181 -4.81 -4.53 -20.32
C PRO A 181 -4.04 -3.49 -21.16
N GLY A 182 -3.97 -2.25 -20.71
CA GLY A 182 -3.26 -1.14 -21.38
C GLY A 182 -1.82 -0.96 -20.91
N ILE A 183 -1.28 -1.85 -20.10
CA ILE A 183 0.10 -1.82 -19.62
C ILE A 183 1.10 -1.87 -20.79
N ASP A 184 2.20 -1.13 -20.69
CA ASP A 184 3.25 -1.06 -21.73
C ASP A 184 4.12 -2.33 -21.73
N VAL A 185 3.60 -3.38 -22.38
CA VAL A 185 4.29 -4.68 -22.50
C VAL A 185 5.57 -4.56 -23.30
N GLU A 186 5.63 -3.71 -24.34
CA GLU A 186 6.83 -3.56 -25.17
C GLU A 186 8.00 -3.01 -24.32
N LYS A 187 7.73 -2.00 -23.50
CA LYS A 187 8.70 -1.43 -22.58
C LYS A 187 9.17 -2.45 -21.55
N LEU A 188 8.26 -3.26 -21.00
CA LEU A 188 8.62 -4.32 -20.03
C LEU A 188 9.48 -5.42 -20.67
N ILE A 189 9.24 -5.79 -21.94
CA ILE A 189 10.10 -6.75 -22.68
C ILE A 189 11.50 -6.14 -22.89
N GLU A 190 11.59 -4.83 -23.18
CA GLU A 190 12.89 -4.14 -23.35
C GLU A 190 13.65 -4.05 -22.02
N MET A 191 12.95 -3.78 -20.92
CA MET A 191 13.54 -3.70 -19.58
C MET A 191 14.00 -5.05 -19.06
N ALA A 192 13.29 -6.14 -19.43
CA ALA A 192 13.53 -7.51 -19.00
C ALA A 192 13.69 -7.68 -17.48
N PRO A 193 12.74 -7.19 -16.64
CA PRO A 193 12.86 -7.21 -15.19
C PRO A 193 12.90 -8.64 -14.66
N ASP A 194 13.48 -8.84 -13.47
CA ASP A 194 13.52 -10.12 -12.78
C ASP A 194 12.12 -10.55 -12.29
N VAL A 195 11.29 -9.57 -11.86
CA VAL A 195 9.95 -9.78 -11.32
C VAL A 195 9.03 -8.62 -11.67
N ILE A 196 7.80 -8.94 -12.04
CA ILE A 196 6.67 -8.01 -12.14
C ILE A 196 5.62 -8.45 -11.12
N MET A 197 5.46 -7.72 -10.02
CA MET A 197 4.47 -8.04 -9.00
C MET A 197 3.19 -7.24 -9.21
N THR A 198 2.06 -7.94 -9.23
CA THR A 198 0.72 -7.35 -9.43
C THR A 198 -0.32 -8.05 -8.56
N SER A 199 -1.43 -7.39 -8.30
CA SER A 199 -2.65 -8.04 -7.81
C SER A 199 -3.48 -8.54 -8.99
N ALA A 200 -4.45 -9.41 -8.71
CA ALA A 200 -5.41 -9.88 -9.69
C ALA A 200 -6.83 -9.87 -9.12
N SER A 201 -7.82 -9.62 -9.96
CA SER A 201 -9.25 -9.63 -9.61
C SER A 201 -10.02 -10.81 -10.20
N GLY A 202 -9.38 -11.56 -11.11
CA GLY A 202 -9.98 -12.60 -11.93
C GLY A 202 -10.78 -12.04 -13.13
N SER A 203 -10.65 -10.73 -13.39
CA SER A 203 -11.30 -10.08 -14.53
C SER A 203 -10.26 -9.62 -15.56
N PRO A 204 -10.23 -10.21 -16.76
CA PRO A 204 -9.28 -9.82 -17.82
C PRO A 204 -9.43 -8.36 -18.28
N ASP A 205 -10.55 -7.73 -17.98
CA ASP A 205 -10.80 -6.32 -18.32
C ASP A 205 -10.03 -5.35 -17.41
N TRP A 206 -9.55 -5.82 -16.26
CA TRP A 206 -8.85 -5.01 -15.24
C TRP A 206 -7.44 -5.50 -14.92
N ASP A 207 -7.19 -6.82 -15.09
CA ASP A 207 -5.96 -7.46 -14.67
C ASP A 207 -4.84 -7.29 -15.71
N SER A 208 -3.63 -6.99 -15.24
CA SER A 208 -2.43 -6.90 -16.10
C SER A 208 -1.79 -8.26 -16.36
N HIS A 209 -1.92 -9.22 -15.40
CA HIS A 209 -1.20 -10.49 -15.47
C HIS A 209 -1.45 -11.31 -16.75
N PRO A 210 -2.67 -11.41 -17.34
CA PRO A 210 -2.86 -12.28 -18.49
C PRO A 210 -2.07 -11.85 -19.73
N VAL A 211 -1.96 -10.55 -19.96
CA VAL A 211 -1.21 -10.02 -21.11
C VAL A 211 0.31 -10.11 -20.88
N LEU A 212 0.77 -9.95 -19.64
CA LEU A 212 2.16 -10.07 -19.27
C LEU A 212 2.64 -11.53 -19.34
N GLU A 213 1.86 -12.49 -18.84
CA GLU A 213 2.14 -13.94 -18.95
C GLU A 213 2.17 -14.39 -20.41
N GLN A 214 1.24 -13.88 -21.25
CA GLN A 214 1.24 -14.17 -22.70
C GLN A 214 2.51 -13.67 -23.38
N ALA A 215 3.10 -12.60 -22.88
CA ALA A 215 4.39 -12.06 -23.36
C ALA A 215 5.59 -12.84 -22.83
N GLY A 216 5.39 -13.80 -21.92
CA GLY A 216 6.46 -14.60 -21.30
C GLY A 216 7.25 -13.86 -20.23
N LEU A 217 6.67 -12.81 -19.63
CA LEU A 217 7.28 -12.02 -18.57
C LEU A 217 7.10 -12.71 -17.20
N PRO A 218 8.01 -12.49 -16.22
CA PRO A 218 8.01 -13.13 -14.91
C PRO A 218 6.99 -12.47 -13.97
N VAL A 219 5.72 -12.83 -14.07
CA VAL A 219 4.62 -12.24 -13.30
C VAL A 219 4.44 -12.96 -11.97
N ILE A 220 4.33 -12.20 -10.90
CA ILE A 220 4.05 -12.67 -9.54
C ILE A 220 2.73 -12.05 -9.07
N ILE A 221 1.78 -12.92 -8.69
CA ILE A 221 0.53 -12.46 -8.08
C ILE A 221 0.73 -12.27 -6.59
N ASN A 222 0.42 -11.09 -6.10
CA ASN A 222 0.33 -10.77 -4.68
C ASN A 222 -1.14 -10.59 -4.32
N SER A 223 -1.62 -11.33 -3.33
CA SER A 223 -3.03 -11.37 -2.92
C SER A 223 -3.20 -10.99 -1.45
N ASP A 224 -2.34 -10.11 -0.93
CA ASP A 224 -2.38 -9.61 0.45
C ASP A 224 -3.73 -9.01 0.83
N TYR A 225 -4.41 -8.40 -0.13
CA TYR A 225 -5.72 -7.77 0.05
C TYR A 225 -6.84 -8.77 0.40
N LEU A 226 -6.63 -10.08 0.20
CA LEU A 226 -7.56 -11.14 0.57
C LEU A 226 -7.37 -11.62 2.02
N GLU A 227 -6.27 -11.23 2.67
CA GLU A 227 -6.06 -11.58 4.07
C GLU A 227 -7.12 -10.89 4.94
N GLN A 228 -7.66 -11.68 5.86
CA GLN A 228 -8.66 -11.21 6.81
C GLN A 228 -8.00 -10.51 8.00
N ASP A 229 -6.88 -11.07 8.48
CA ASP A 229 -6.15 -10.57 9.62
C ASP A 229 -5.20 -9.43 9.22
N PRO A 230 -5.19 -8.28 9.91
CA PRO A 230 -4.21 -7.22 9.69
C PRO A 230 -2.75 -7.70 9.78
N LEU A 231 -2.47 -8.60 10.72
CA LEU A 231 -1.14 -9.21 10.86
C LEU A 231 -0.84 -10.16 9.70
N GLY A 232 -1.84 -10.95 9.25
CA GLY A 232 -1.68 -11.81 8.07
C GLY A 232 -1.36 -11.00 6.82
N ARG A 233 -1.98 -9.84 6.66
CA ARG A 233 -1.69 -8.93 5.55
C ARG A 233 -0.26 -8.37 5.63
N ALA A 234 0.19 -7.95 6.81
CA ALA A 234 1.53 -7.44 7.02
C ALA A 234 2.61 -8.54 6.85
N GLU A 235 2.28 -9.80 7.10
CA GLU A 235 3.20 -10.93 6.95
C GLU A 235 3.59 -11.20 5.48
N TRP A 236 2.88 -10.63 4.50
CA TRP A 236 3.29 -10.65 3.09
C TRP A 236 4.62 -9.93 2.83
N GLY A 237 5.15 -9.21 3.80
CA GLY A 237 6.53 -8.74 3.78
C GLY A 237 7.54 -9.89 3.66
N LYS A 238 7.30 -11.04 4.29
CA LYS A 238 8.14 -12.25 4.14
C LYS A 238 8.05 -12.84 2.73
N PHE A 239 6.85 -12.75 2.09
CA PHE A 239 6.66 -13.15 0.68
C PHE A 239 7.54 -12.33 -0.26
N ILE A 240 7.53 -11.00 -0.11
CA ILE A 240 8.35 -10.08 -0.93
C ILE A 240 9.84 -10.30 -0.63
N ALA A 241 10.23 -10.39 0.64
CA ALA A 241 11.61 -10.58 1.06
C ALA A 241 12.25 -11.88 0.55
N ALA A 242 11.44 -12.93 0.30
CA ALA A 242 11.92 -14.21 -0.21
C ALA A 242 12.56 -14.09 -1.60
N PHE A 243 12.18 -13.10 -2.41
CA PHE A 243 12.79 -12.82 -3.71
C PHE A 243 14.20 -12.20 -3.59
N TYR A 244 14.53 -11.66 -2.42
CA TYR A 244 15.81 -11.01 -2.12
C TYR A 244 16.71 -11.87 -1.20
N ASP A 245 16.27 -13.09 -0.84
CA ASP A 245 16.90 -13.94 0.18
C ASP A 245 17.02 -13.24 1.56
N LYS A 246 16.05 -12.34 1.87
CA LYS A 246 15.96 -11.53 3.09
C LYS A 246 14.76 -11.90 3.98
N GLU A 247 14.17 -13.07 3.82
CA GLU A 247 13.00 -13.48 4.60
C GLU A 247 13.26 -13.53 6.11
N ALA A 248 14.47 -13.86 6.54
CA ALA A 248 14.84 -13.85 7.95
C ALA A 248 14.91 -12.42 8.54
N GLU A 249 15.30 -11.43 7.75
CA GLU A 249 15.26 -10.01 8.12
C GLU A 249 13.82 -9.51 8.23
N ALA A 250 12.98 -9.83 7.23
CA ALA A 250 11.57 -9.50 7.24
C ALA A 250 10.82 -10.16 8.42
N ASP A 251 11.18 -11.38 8.79
CA ASP A 251 10.63 -12.09 9.95
C ASP A 251 10.89 -11.34 11.25
N GLN A 252 12.13 -10.88 11.48
CA GLN A 252 12.47 -10.09 12.66
C GLN A 252 11.72 -8.76 12.73
N ILE A 253 11.56 -8.08 11.58
CA ILE A 253 10.82 -6.82 11.49
C ILE A 253 9.34 -7.08 11.79
N PHE A 254 8.77 -8.13 11.20
CA PHE A 254 7.39 -8.55 11.41
C PHE A 254 7.13 -8.91 12.88
N ASP A 255 7.96 -9.74 13.51
CA ASP A 255 7.83 -10.13 14.91
C ASP A 255 7.85 -8.90 15.85
N ALA A 256 8.77 -7.95 15.60
CA ALA A 256 8.81 -6.71 16.35
C ALA A 256 7.53 -5.87 16.16
N MET A 257 6.94 -5.85 14.98
CA MET A 257 5.66 -5.18 14.70
C MET A 257 4.50 -5.91 15.41
N VAL A 258 4.45 -7.24 15.39
CA VAL A 258 3.44 -8.04 16.11
C VAL A 258 3.47 -7.73 17.61
N VAL A 259 4.65 -7.66 18.22
CA VAL A 259 4.78 -7.30 19.65
C VAL A 259 4.13 -5.93 19.91
N ARG A 260 4.42 -4.91 19.09
CA ARG A 260 3.83 -3.57 19.23
C ARG A 260 2.31 -3.60 19.03
N TYR A 261 1.83 -4.35 18.03
CA TYR A 261 0.40 -4.52 17.77
C TYR A 261 -0.35 -5.08 18.99
N GLU A 262 0.15 -6.19 19.54
CA GLU A 262 -0.47 -6.84 20.69
C GLU A 262 -0.37 -5.99 21.97
N GLU A 263 0.70 -5.25 22.20
CA GLU A 263 0.82 -4.28 23.31
C GLU A 263 -0.22 -3.17 23.19
N VAL A 264 -0.38 -2.59 21.99
CA VAL A 264 -1.37 -1.55 21.72
C VAL A 264 -2.81 -2.09 21.88
N LYS A 265 -3.11 -3.25 21.32
CA LYS A 265 -4.40 -3.94 21.49
C LYS A 265 -4.72 -4.22 22.96
N ALA A 266 -3.75 -4.69 23.74
CA ALA A 266 -3.93 -4.97 25.16
C ALA A 266 -4.31 -3.72 25.96
N SER A 267 -3.90 -2.51 25.53
CA SER A 267 -4.24 -1.26 26.21
C SER A 267 -5.74 -0.97 26.19
N ALA A 268 -6.45 -1.38 25.13
CA ALA A 268 -7.91 -1.21 25.00
C ALA A 268 -8.71 -2.37 25.59
N ALA A 269 -8.10 -3.52 25.91
CA ALA A 269 -8.80 -4.73 26.35
C ALA A 269 -9.62 -4.58 27.66
N GLY A 270 -9.26 -3.59 28.50
CA GLY A 270 -9.93 -3.29 29.75
C GLY A 270 -11.17 -2.41 29.64
N GLN A 271 -11.49 -1.90 28.46
CA GLN A 271 -12.62 -1.01 28.26
C GLN A 271 -13.94 -1.77 28.23
N THR A 272 -14.87 -1.35 29.10
CA THR A 272 -16.19 -1.98 29.24
C THR A 272 -17.26 -1.29 28.38
N GLU A 273 -17.10 -0.01 28.11
CA GLU A 273 -17.94 0.75 27.20
C GLU A 273 -17.26 0.80 25.83
N LYS A 274 -17.92 0.21 24.84
CA LYS A 274 -17.42 0.16 23.47
C LYS A 274 -18.16 1.20 22.63
N PRO A 275 -17.47 2.23 22.14
CA PRO A 275 -18.12 3.22 21.28
C PRO A 275 -18.58 2.59 19.98
N SER A 276 -19.78 2.97 19.53
CA SER A 276 -20.35 2.52 18.27
C SER A 276 -19.69 3.25 17.10
N VAL A 277 -19.29 2.51 16.05
CA VAL A 277 -18.58 3.07 14.90
C VAL A 277 -19.14 2.55 13.58
N PHE A 278 -19.19 3.45 12.59
CA PHE A 278 -19.42 3.11 11.20
C PHE A 278 -18.39 3.79 10.28
N VAL A 279 -18.29 3.32 9.05
CA VAL A 279 -17.21 3.72 8.14
C VAL A 279 -17.71 4.01 6.73
N ASN A 280 -16.84 4.66 5.93
CA ASN A 280 -17.02 5.01 4.53
C ASN A 280 -18.12 6.05 4.26
N THR A 281 -18.43 6.26 2.99
CA THR A 281 -19.51 7.11 2.46
C THR A 281 -20.23 6.37 1.34
N ALA A 282 -21.42 6.85 0.96
CA ALA A 282 -22.13 6.29 -0.17
C ALA A 282 -21.45 6.69 -1.50
N TYR A 283 -21.39 5.76 -2.44
CA TYR A 283 -21.00 5.98 -3.82
C TYR A 283 -22.20 5.69 -4.72
N GLU A 284 -22.63 6.67 -5.50
CA GLU A 284 -23.84 6.58 -6.37
C GLU A 284 -25.09 6.06 -5.64
N GLY A 285 -25.26 6.47 -4.37
CA GLY A 285 -26.40 6.10 -3.54
C GLY A 285 -26.30 4.74 -2.82
N THR A 286 -25.25 3.98 -3.07
CA THR A 286 -24.98 2.70 -2.40
C THR A 286 -23.80 2.87 -1.43
N TRP A 287 -23.96 2.36 -0.21
CA TRP A 287 -22.91 2.35 0.78
C TRP A 287 -22.17 1.00 0.76
N TYR A 288 -20.87 1.03 0.54
CA TYR A 288 -20.05 -0.18 0.53
C TYR A 288 -19.34 -0.31 1.88
N LEU A 289 -19.80 -1.24 2.70
CA LEU A 289 -19.29 -1.46 4.05
C LEU A 289 -18.40 -2.71 4.11
N PRO A 290 -17.29 -2.67 4.85
CA PRO A 290 -16.48 -3.86 5.09
C PRO A 290 -17.32 -4.94 5.79
N GLY A 291 -17.22 -6.18 5.35
CA GLY A 291 -17.81 -7.30 6.09
C GLY A 291 -17.16 -7.46 7.47
N GLY A 292 -17.91 -8.08 8.41
CA GLY A 292 -17.48 -8.24 9.80
C GLY A 292 -16.23 -9.10 10.01
N ASP A 293 -15.86 -9.92 8.99
CA ASP A 293 -14.66 -10.76 9.00
C ASP A 293 -13.47 -10.10 8.27
N SER A 294 -13.60 -8.84 7.80
CA SER A 294 -12.55 -8.12 7.09
C SER A 294 -11.46 -7.60 8.04
N TYR A 295 -10.26 -7.38 7.51
CA TYR A 295 -9.16 -6.78 8.27
C TYR A 295 -9.54 -5.41 8.87
N ALA A 296 -10.36 -4.62 8.17
CA ALA A 296 -10.85 -3.34 8.66
C ALA A 296 -11.78 -3.51 9.88
N ALA A 297 -12.71 -4.47 9.84
CA ALA A 297 -13.59 -4.78 10.97
C ALA A 297 -12.79 -5.35 12.15
N ILE A 298 -11.74 -6.13 11.87
CA ILE A 298 -10.84 -6.67 12.90
C ILE A 298 -10.06 -5.54 13.58
N LEU A 299 -9.51 -4.58 12.85
CA LEU A 299 -8.83 -3.41 13.42
C LEU A 299 -9.77 -2.60 14.34
N LEU A 300 -11.01 -2.34 13.93
CA LEU A 300 -12.00 -1.65 14.76
C LEU A 300 -12.33 -2.43 16.04
N ARG A 301 -12.52 -3.74 15.93
CA ARG A 301 -12.75 -4.63 17.07
C ARG A 301 -11.54 -4.66 18.01
N ASP A 302 -10.32 -4.76 17.49
CA ASP A 302 -9.09 -4.83 18.26
C ASP A 302 -8.76 -3.48 18.92
N ALA A 303 -9.24 -2.37 18.33
CA ALA A 303 -9.25 -1.06 18.95
C ALA A 303 -10.32 -0.89 20.05
N GLY A 304 -11.15 -1.90 20.29
CA GLY A 304 -12.17 -1.90 21.35
C GLY A 304 -13.50 -1.25 20.97
N ALA A 305 -13.75 -0.93 19.70
CA ALA A 305 -15.01 -0.36 19.24
C ALA A 305 -16.07 -1.43 18.93
N ASP A 306 -17.34 -0.99 18.86
CA ASP A 306 -18.47 -1.75 18.37
C ASP A 306 -18.76 -1.33 16.91
N TYR A 307 -18.17 -2.08 15.97
CA TYR A 307 -18.44 -1.87 14.54
C TYR A 307 -19.87 -2.30 14.22
N LEU A 308 -20.70 -1.35 13.80
CA LEU A 308 -22.15 -1.59 13.66
C LEU A 308 -22.50 -2.71 12.68
N TRP A 309 -21.64 -3.07 11.74
CA TRP A 309 -21.83 -4.18 10.81
C TRP A 309 -20.90 -5.37 11.07
N SER A 310 -20.47 -5.56 12.31
CA SER A 310 -19.66 -6.72 12.72
C SER A 310 -20.39 -8.06 12.55
N ASP A 311 -21.73 -8.04 12.42
CA ASP A 311 -22.61 -9.19 12.14
C ASP A 311 -22.75 -9.53 10.64
N LEU A 312 -22.15 -8.74 9.77
CA LEU A 312 -22.20 -8.96 8.34
C LEU A 312 -21.14 -9.99 7.92
N GLU A 313 -21.56 -11.20 7.57
CA GLU A 313 -20.63 -12.27 7.18
C GLU A 313 -19.82 -11.89 5.93
N GLY A 314 -18.54 -12.27 5.92
CA GLY A 314 -17.63 -12.09 4.80
C GLY A 314 -16.61 -10.97 4.98
N THR A 315 -15.69 -10.84 4.01
CA THR A 315 -14.51 -9.98 4.08
C THR A 315 -14.53 -8.82 3.08
N GLY A 316 -15.40 -8.91 2.07
CA GLY A 316 -15.46 -7.92 0.99
C GLY A 316 -16.25 -6.66 1.35
N ALA A 317 -16.32 -5.75 0.38
CA ALA A 317 -17.18 -4.58 0.43
C ALA A 317 -18.62 -4.97 0.12
N MET A 318 -19.48 -4.87 1.13
CA MET A 318 -20.89 -5.27 1.05
C MET A 318 -21.75 -4.07 0.69
N PRO A 319 -22.56 -4.14 -0.40
CA PRO A 319 -23.45 -3.05 -0.78
C PRO A 319 -24.67 -2.98 0.17
N ILE A 320 -24.88 -1.84 0.80
CA ILE A 320 -25.99 -1.55 1.72
C ILE A 320 -26.70 -0.30 1.23
N ASP A 321 -28.04 -0.31 1.28
CA ASP A 321 -28.86 0.85 0.93
C ASP A 321 -28.61 2.00 1.91
N PHE A 322 -28.60 3.23 1.41
CA PHE A 322 -28.37 4.42 2.21
C PHE A 322 -29.32 4.54 3.41
N GLU A 323 -30.60 4.28 3.19
CA GLU A 323 -31.64 4.35 4.24
C GLU A 323 -31.40 3.33 5.37
N ALA A 324 -30.90 2.14 5.02
CA ALA A 324 -30.53 1.12 6.01
C ALA A 324 -29.33 1.55 6.85
N VAL A 325 -28.37 2.26 6.24
CA VAL A 325 -27.24 2.84 6.98
C VAL A 325 -27.71 3.95 7.91
N VAL A 326 -28.55 4.86 7.43
CA VAL A 326 -29.13 5.92 8.29
C VAL A 326 -29.89 5.32 9.48
N GLU A 327 -30.74 4.31 9.25
CA GLU A 327 -31.50 3.68 10.33
C GLU A 327 -30.59 3.10 11.43
N ARG A 328 -29.46 2.48 11.03
CA ARG A 328 -28.57 1.79 11.96
C ARG A 328 -27.51 2.70 12.58
N ALA A 329 -27.00 3.69 11.82
CA ALA A 329 -25.83 4.46 12.21
C ALA A 329 -26.11 5.92 12.61
N LYS A 330 -27.35 6.43 12.48
CA LYS A 330 -27.64 7.85 12.77
C LYS A 330 -27.24 8.31 14.18
N ASP A 331 -27.29 7.40 15.15
CA ASP A 331 -26.96 7.66 16.55
C ASP A 331 -25.60 7.09 16.95
N ALA A 332 -24.77 6.67 16.00
CA ALA A 332 -23.42 6.15 16.23
C ALA A 332 -22.50 7.21 16.82
N ASP A 333 -21.56 6.76 17.67
CA ASP A 333 -20.64 7.68 18.37
C ASP A 333 -19.54 8.21 17.42
N PHE A 334 -19.03 7.37 16.50
CA PHE A 334 -17.94 7.73 15.59
C PHE A 334 -18.26 7.36 14.15
N TRP A 335 -17.77 8.19 13.22
CA TRP A 335 -17.77 7.97 11.79
C TRP A 335 -16.36 8.07 11.22
N LEU A 336 -15.85 7.00 10.59
CA LEU A 336 -14.48 6.94 10.09
C LEU A 336 -14.41 6.74 8.57
N ASN A 337 -13.24 7.05 7.99
CA ASN A 337 -12.90 6.74 6.60
C ASN A 337 -13.88 7.35 5.59
N VAL A 338 -14.12 8.64 5.70
CA VAL A 338 -15.14 9.36 4.90
C VAL A 338 -14.66 9.76 3.50
N GLY A 339 -13.78 8.96 2.90
CA GLY A 339 -13.30 9.10 1.53
C GLY A 339 -12.46 10.36 1.31
N PHE A 340 -12.82 11.15 0.30
CA PHE A 340 -12.04 12.35 -0.06
C PHE A 340 -12.39 13.60 0.75
N ALA A 341 -13.27 13.52 1.74
CA ALA A 341 -13.62 14.67 2.56
C ALA A 341 -12.41 15.13 3.37
N LEU A 342 -12.11 16.44 3.31
CA LEU A 342 -11.01 17.08 4.04
C LEU A 342 -11.50 17.80 5.29
N ASP A 343 -12.80 18.16 5.33
CA ASP A 343 -13.49 18.84 6.43
C ASP A 343 -14.97 18.47 6.45
N LEU A 344 -15.68 18.85 7.50
CA LEU A 344 -17.12 18.58 7.64
C LEU A 344 -17.95 19.26 6.56
N ALA A 345 -17.54 20.43 6.07
CA ALA A 345 -18.26 21.15 5.04
C ALA A 345 -18.20 20.42 3.68
N SER A 346 -17.03 19.90 3.31
CA SER A 346 -16.86 19.06 2.11
C SER A 346 -17.61 17.73 2.21
N LEU A 347 -17.65 17.11 3.40
CA LEU A 347 -18.44 15.92 3.65
C LEU A 347 -19.94 16.17 3.47
N ALA A 348 -20.48 17.24 4.05
CA ALA A 348 -21.89 17.64 3.87
C ALA A 348 -22.21 18.04 2.42
N ALA A 349 -21.23 18.54 1.66
CA ALA A 349 -21.43 18.84 0.24
C ALA A 349 -21.54 17.60 -0.64
N MET A 350 -21.01 16.45 -0.23
CA MET A 350 -21.17 15.17 -0.93
C MET A 350 -22.63 14.67 -0.85
N ASP A 351 -23.23 14.75 0.34
CA ASP A 351 -24.66 14.47 0.57
C ASP A 351 -25.15 15.26 1.79
N PRO A 352 -26.13 16.16 1.64
CA PRO A 352 -26.64 16.96 2.79
C PRO A 352 -27.19 16.13 3.95
N ARG A 353 -27.64 14.88 3.70
CA ARG A 353 -28.17 13.97 4.73
C ARG A 353 -27.09 13.51 5.71
N TYR A 354 -25.81 13.66 5.36
CA TYR A 354 -24.69 13.35 6.24
C TYR A 354 -24.65 14.21 7.51
N ALA A 355 -25.22 15.42 7.44
CA ALA A 355 -25.35 16.28 8.61
C ALA A 355 -26.36 15.81 9.66
N ASP A 356 -27.19 14.80 9.33
CA ASP A 356 -28.17 14.23 10.26
C ASP A 356 -27.56 13.16 11.19
N PHE A 357 -26.35 12.67 10.90
CA PHE A 357 -25.67 11.71 11.77
C PHE A 357 -25.16 12.38 13.06
N LYS A 358 -25.34 11.73 14.21
CA LYS A 358 -24.84 12.20 15.51
C LYS A 358 -23.34 12.47 15.47
N ALA A 359 -22.55 11.53 14.92
CA ALA A 359 -21.10 11.69 14.81
C ALA A 359 -20.69 12.97 14.06
N TYR A 360 -21.42 13.35 12.99
CA TYR A 360 -21.20 14.61 12.29
C TYR A 360 -21.51 15.81 13.17
N GLN A 361 -22.68 15.81 13.85
CA GLN A 361 -23.15 16.92 14.69
C GLN A 361 -22.25 17.16 15.91
N GLU A 362 -21.65 16.08 16.44
CA GLU A 362 -20.74 16.13 17.58
C GLU A 362 -19.26 16.28 17.17
N GLY A 363 -18.97 16.37 15.86
CA GLY A 363 -17.61 16.47 15.34
C GLY A 363 -16.77 15.21 15.54
N GLN A 364 -17.41 14.05 15.73
CA GLN A 364 -16.73 12.77 15.91
C GLN A 364 -16.53 12.04 14.55
N VAL A 365 -16.02 12.79 13.58
CA VAL A 365 -15.71 12.29 12.24
C VAL A 365 -14.20 12.32 12.03
N PHE A 366 -13.61 11.18 11.69
CA PHE A 366 -12.18 11.05 11.44
C PHE A 366 -11.93 10.41 10.08
N ASN A 367 -10.91 10.89 9.39
CA ASN A 367 -10.56 10.36 8.08
C ASN A 367 -9.10 9.86 8.06
N ASN A 368 -8.86 8.82 7.29
CA ASN A 368 -7.57 8.15 7.14
C ASN A 368 -6.69 8.75 6.03
N ASN A 369 -6.91 10.02 5.73
CA ASN A 369 -6.19 10.77 4.71
C ASN A 369 -5.34 11.92 5.27
N ALA A 370 -4.86 11.80 6.53
CA ALA A 370 -3.93 12.78 7.12
C ALA A 370 -2.63 12.90 6.30
N ARG A 371 -2.26 11.83 5.62
CA ARG A 371 -1.07 11.72 4.78
C ARG A 371 -1.53 11.29 3.38
N VAL A 372 -1.73 12.28 2.51
CA VAL A 372 -2.29 12.09 1.18
C VAL A 372 -1.52 12.90 0.15
N THR A 373 -1.35 12.36 -1.07
CA THR A 373 -0.79 13.07 -2.21
C THR A 373 -1.83 13.99 -2.86
N GLU A 374 -1.39 14.93 -3.69
CA GLU A 374 -2.30 15.79 -4.46
C GLU A 374 -3.26 15.02 -5.37
N MET A 375 -2.85 13.82 -5.83
CA MET A 375 -3.65 12.94 -6.68
C MET A 375 -4.52 11.95 -5.89
N GLY A 376 -4.49 11.98 -4.55
CA GLY A 376 -5.34 11.17 -3.69
C GLY A 376 -4.73 9.84 -3.23
N GLY A 377 -3.47 9.56 -3.53
CA GLY A 377 -2.75 8.42 -2.94
C GLY A 377 -2.57 8.62 -1.44
N THR A 378 -3.00 7.67 -0.62
CA THR A 378 -2.92 7.80 0.83
C THR A 378 -1.90 6.84 1.43
N ASP A 379 -1.10 7.35 2.35
CA ASP A 379 -0.11 6.56 3.09
C ASP A 379 -0.76 5.47 3.98
N TYR A 380 -2.02 5.66 4.35
CA TYR A 380 -2.79 4.63 5.05
C TYR A 380 -2.87 3.30 4.27
N PHE A 381 -3.03 3.37 2.94
CA PHE A 381 -3.06 2.18 2.09
C PHE A 381 -1.67 1.75 1.62
N GLU A 382 -0.67 2.62 1.68
CA GLU A 382 0.72 2.28 1.37
C GLU A 382 1.44 1.78 2.63
N SER A 383 2.04 2.65 3.45
CA SER A 383 2.82 2.21 4.62
C SER A 383 1.97 1.55 5.70
N GLY A 384 0.67 1.87 5.79
CA GLY A 384 -0.24 1.26 6.74
C GLY A 384 -0.45 -0.24 6.54
N THR A 385 -0.25 -0.76 5.33
CA THR A 385 -0.32 -2.20 5.04
C THR A 385 0.74 -2.98 5.81
N ALA A 386 1.94 -2.43 5.93
CA ALA A 386 3.05 -3.03 6.66
C ALA A 386 3.09 -2.65 8.16
N ASN A 387 2.29 -1.65 8.59
CA ASN A 387 2.30 -1.09 9.94
C ASN A 387 0.90 -1.03 10.58
N PRO A 388 0.18 -2.15 10.69
CA PRO A 388 -1.15 -2.18 11.29
C PRO A 388 -1.14 -1.80 12.79
N ASP A 389 -0.01 -1.90 13.48
CA ASP A 389 0.20 -1.44 14.86
C ASP A 389 0.02 0.10 14.98
N ILE A 390 0.46 0.87 13.98
CA ILE A 390 0.29 2.33 13.95
C ILE A 390 -1.17 2.69 13.66
N ILE A 391 -1.83 1.98 12.73
CA ILE A 391 -3.28 2.17 12.47
C ILE A 391 -4.08 1.88 13.74
N LEU A 392 -3.80 0.77 14.40
CA LEU A 392 -4.48 0.37 15.63
C LEU A 392 -4.30 1.41 16.73
N LYS A 393 -3.10 1.99 16.84
CA LYS A 393 -2.80 3.03 17.81
C LYS A 393 -3.59 4.30 17.57
N ASP A 394 -3.72 4.74 16.31
CA ASP A 394 -4.57 5.86 15.93
C ASP A 394 -6.04 5.60 16.29
N LEU A 395 -6.56 4.41 15.96
CA LEU A 395 -7.94 4.03 16.26
C LEU A 395 -8.22 4.02 17.78
N ILE A 396 -7.31 3.50 18.60
CA ILE A 396 -7.46 3.51 20.06
C ILE A 396 -7.44 4.95 20.58
N ALA A 397 -6.58 5.82 20.03
CA ALA A 397 -6.55 7.22 20.43
C ALA A 397 -7.85 7.98 20.03
N ILE A 398 -8.49 7.60 18.93
CA ILE A 398 -9.80 8.13 18.54
C ILE A 398 -10.88 7.69 19.53
N PHE A 399 -10.93 6.40 19.85
CA PHE A 399 -12.02 5.86 20.69
C PHE A 399 -11.80 6.13 22.18
N TYR A 400 -10.55 6.20 22.63
CA TYR A 400 -10.15 6.32 24.02
C TYR A 400 -8.98 7.28 24.19
N PRO A 401 -9.20 8.60 23.99
CA PRO A 401 -8.10 9.59 23.94
C PRO A 401 -7.24 9.63 25.21
N ASP A 402 -7.82 9.26 26.37
CA ASP A 402 -7.10 9.26 27.64
C ASP A 402 -6.17 8.05 27.83
N LEU A 403 -6.29 6.97 27.03
CA LEU A 403 -5.51 5.75 27.21
C LEU A 403 -4.04 5.89 26.78
N LEU A 404 -3.77 6.63 25.73
CA LEU A 404 -2.43 6.72 25.14
C LEU A 404 -1.72 8.05 25.47
N GLY A 405 -2.31 8.89 26.35
CA GLY A 405 -1.76 10.22 26.69
C GLY A 405 -1.78 11.17 25.50
N GLU A 406 -0.73 11.99 25.36
CA GLU A 406 -0.58 12.89 24.20
C GLU A 406 -0.22 12.03 22.96
N HIS A 407 -1.23 11.68 22.16
CA HIS A 407 -1.07 10.97 20.89
C HIS A 407 -1.13 11.94 19.72
N VAL A 408 -0.18 11.84 18.79
CA VAL A 408 -0.22 12.52 17.50
C VAL A 408 -0.64 11.51 16.46
N PHE A 409 -1.77 11.75 15.83
CA PHE A 409 -2.28 10.89 14.76
C PHE A 409 -1.29 10.80 13.60
N PHE A 410 -1.09 9.59 13.10
CA PHE A 410 -0.20 9.35 11.98
C PHE A 410 -0.97 9.24 10.66
N TYR A 411 -1.98 8.36 10.61
CA TYR A 411 -2.80 8.15 9.40
C TYR A 411 -4.12 8.91 9.45
N TYR A 412 -4.64 9.17 10.64
CA TYR A 412 -5.95 9.78 10.82
C TYR A 412 -5.86 11.28 11.15
N HIS A 413 -6.91 11.99 10.83
CA HIS A 413 -7.18 13.33 11.37
C HIS A 413 -8.66 13.51 11.63
N GLN A 414 -9.00 14.37 12.57
CA GLN A 414 -10.40 14.74 12.85
C GLN A 414 -10.84 15.82 11.85
N LEU A 415 -12.00 15.63 11.22
CA LEU A 415 -12.61 16.64 10.38
C LEU A 415 -13.18 17.79 11.24
N GLN A 416 -12.90 19.04 10.83
CA GLN A 416 -13.35 20.24 11.54
C GLN A 416 -14.27 21.10 10.67
#